data_c1aac9132c275381707d279c3834b24a
#
_entry.id   c1aac9132c275381707d279c3834b24a
#
_cell.length_a   1.000
_cell.length_b   1.000
_cell.length_c   1.000
_cell.angle_alpha   90.00
_cell.angle_beta   90.00
_cell.angle_gamma   90.00
#
_symmetry.space_group_name_H-M   'P 1'
#
loop_
_entity.id
_entity.type
_entity.pdbx_description
1 polymer ?
#
loop_
_entity_poly.entity_id
_entity_poly.type
_entity_poly.pdbx_seq_one_letter_code
_entity_poly.pdbx_strand_id
1 'polypeptide(L)'
;MAKDRENIPVAPTLMGSLRSMGYSFESAVADVIDNSISAHATFVKVLFPTTPLEPTAVGILDDGEGMSDEKLFEAMRYGSMASEAERDEDDLGRFGMGMKAASLSQCRNLTVVSYRQEKRSAYTWDYDYIQKKQKWIIQELTSQEIDN
;
A
#
# COMPACT_ATOMS: atom_id res chain seq x y z
N MET A 1 9.45 -36.85 17.66
CA MET A 1 9.85 -35.58 17.12
C MET A 1 8.62 -34.85 16.56
N ALA A 2 8.46 -33.54 16.82
CA ALA A 2 7.43 -32.75 16.19
C ALA A 2 7.67 -32.68 14.68
N LYS A 3 6.60 -32.63 13.88
CA LYS A 3 6.66 -32.51 12.42
C LYS A 3 6.13 -31.14 12.04
N ASP A 4 6.93 -30.37 11.31
CA ASP A 4 6.54 -29.07 10.80
C ASP A 4 5.51 -29.21 9.67
N ARG A 5 4.50 -28.34 9.71
CA ARG A 5 3.49 -28.22 8.64
C ARG A 5 3.26 -26.74 8.37
N GLU A 6 3.34 -26.38 7.10
CA GLU A 6 3.01 -25.04 6.66
C GLU A 6 1.50 -24.76 6.83
N ASN A 7 1.15 -23.62 7.38
CA ASN A 7 -0.23 -23.18 7.58
C ASN A 7 -0.40 -21.74 7.08
N ILE A 8 -0.63 -21.61 5.79
CA ILE A 8 -0.77 -20.32 5.11
C ILE A 8 -2.17 -19.77 5.37
N PRO A 9 -2.31 -18.51 5.86
CA PRO A 9 -3.60 -17.88 6.05
C PRO A 9 -4.40 -17.77 4.75
N VAL A 10 -5.72 -17.89 4.85
CA VAL A 10 -6.61 -17.65 3.72
C VAL A 10 -6.65 -16.18 3.38
N ALA A 11 -6.21 -15.80 2.18
CA ALA A 11 -6.00 -14.42 1.78
C ALA A 11 -7.21 -13.49 1.99
N PRO A 12 -8.42 -13.79 1.49
CA PRO A 12 -9.54 -12.87 1.66
C PRO A 12 -9.98 -12.74 3.11
N THR A 13 -9.88 -13.80 3.91
CA THR A 13 -10.24 -13.77 5.34
C THR A 13 -9.30 -12.88 6.14
N LEU A 14 -7.99 -13.05 5.97
CA LEU A 14 -7.01 -12.22 6.67
C LEU A 14 -7.09 -10.76 6.23
N MET A 15 -7.20 -10.50 4.93
CA MET A 15 -7.34 -9.14 4.41
C MET A 15 -8.63 -8.48 4.92
N GLY A 16 -9.74 -9.20 4.97
CA GLY A 16 -11.00 -8.73 5.55
C GLY A 16 -10.85 -8.35 7.03
N SER A 17 -10.12 -9.15 7.81
CA SER A 17 -9.83 -8.85 9.21
C SER A 17 -8.96 -7.60 9.38
N LEU A 18 -7.94 -7.42 8.54
CA LEU A 18 -7.10 -6.22 8.54
C LEU A 18 -7.91 -4.96 8.21
N ARG A 19 -8.88 -5.05 7.30
CA ARG A 19 -9.79 -3.95 6.96
C ARG A 19 -10.67 -3.53 8.13
N SER A 20 -11.01 -4.43 9.04
CA SER A 20 -11.87 -4.15 10.20
C SER A 20 -11.13 -3.63 11.44
N MET A 21 -9.85 -3.31 11.33
CA MET A 21 -9.01 -2.86 12.47
C MET A 21 -9.31 -1.45 12.99
N GLY A 22 -10.37 -0.79 12.53
CA GLY A 22 -10.88 0.42 13.15
C GLY A 22 -10.11 1.72 12.86
N TYR A 23 -9.38 1.78 11.76
CA TYR A 23 -8.77 3.04 11.30
C TYR A 23 -9.85 4.08 10.97
N SER A 24 -9.68 5.30 11.49
CA SER A 24 -10.42 6.45 10.96
C SER A 24 -9.82 6.88 9.60
N PHE A 25 -10.62 7.56 8.79
CA PHE A 25 -10.14 8.08 7.51
C PHE A 25 -8.94 9.03 7.69
N GLU A 26 -9.02 9.92 8.68
CA GLU A 26 -7.97 10.88 9.00
C GLU A 26 -6.67 10.18 9.41
N SER A 27 -6.76 9.16 10.23
CA SER A 27 -5.59 8.35 10.63
C SER A 27 -4.98 7.63 9.44
N ALA A 28 -5.81 7.09 8.54
CA ALA A 28 -5.34 6.42 7.34
C ALA A 28 -4.60 7.38 6.40
N VAL A 29 -5.11 8.59 6.21
CA VAL A 29 -4.44 9.64 5.41
C VAL A 29 -3.14 10.07 6.08
N ALA A 30 -3.14 10.27 7.39
CA ALA A 30 -1.94 10.65 8.14
C ALA A 30 -0.81 9.61 7.98
N ASP A 31 -1.13 8.31 8.11
CA ASP A 31 -0.13 7.23 7.93
C ASP A 31 0.48 7.22 6.52
N VAL A 32 -0.30 7.55 5.49
CA VAL A 32 0.25 7.66 4.12
C VAL A 32 1.11 8.90 3.97
N ILE A 33 0.73 10.03 4.58
CA ILE A 33 1.54 11.25 4.57
C ILE A 33 2.87 11.03 5.31
N ASP A 34 2.88 10.28 6.40
CA ASP A 34 4.11 9.93 7.13
C ASP A 34 5.10 9.16 6.25
N ASN A 35 4.60 8.30 5.34
CA ASN A 35 5.48 7.66 4.34
C ASN A 35 6.09 8.67 3.36
N SER A 36 5.34 9.68 2.94
CA SER A 36 5.87 10.75 2.08
C SER A 36 6.95 11.58 2.82
N ILE A 37 6.76 11.85 4.11
CA ILE A 37 7.75 12.54 4.95
C ILE A 37 9.02 11.68 5.07
N SER A 38 8.87 10.38 5.33
CA SER A 38 10.00 9.42 5.39
C SER A 38 10.73 9.29 4.05
N ALA A 39 10.05 9.56 2.93
CA ALA A 39 10.64 9.63 1.59
C ALA A 39 11.25 11.00 1.26
N HIS A 40 11.43 11.87 2.25
CA HIS A 40 11.98 13.23 2.11
C HIS A 40 11.20 14.12 1.12
N ALA A 41 9.88 13.93 1.04
CA ALA A 41 9.04 14.78 0.21
C ALA A 41 9.06 16.24 0.68
N THR A 42 9.09 17.17 -0.26
CA THR A 42 9.01 18.61 0.01
C THR A 42 7.58 19.14 -0.07
N PHE A 43 6.69 18.38 -0.74
CA PHE A 43 5.25 18.63 -0.71
C PHE A 43 4.46 17.31 -0.74
N VAL A 44 3.26 17.35 -0.19
CA VAL A 44 2.25 16.29 -0.32
C VAL A 44 0.93 16.93 -0.71
N LYS A 45 0.30 16.40 -1.75
CA LYS A 45 -1.00 16.86 -2.24
C LYS A 45 -2.03 15.77 -2.06
N VAL A 46 -3.11 16.08 -1.35
CA VAL A 46 -4.26 15.19 -1.19
C VAL A 46 -5.36 15.62 -2.16
N LEU A 47 -5.80 14.68 -2.99
CA LEU A 47 -6.80 14.88 -4.04
C LEU A 47 -8.09 14.17 -3.66
N PHE A 48 -9.19 14.90 -3.69
CA PHE A 48 -10.53 14.38 -3.46
C PHE A 48 -11.36 14.44 -4.74
N PRO A 49 -12.35 13.54 -4.93
CA PRO A 49 -13.28 13.65 -6.04
C PRO A 49 -14.03 14.98 -5.96
N THR A 50 -14.18 15.65 -7.09
CA THR A 50 -14.79 16.99 -7.18
C THR A 50 -16.27 16.95 -7.52
N THR A 51 -16.77 15.83 -8.01
CA THR A 51 -18.17 15.66 -8.37
C THR A 51 -18.74 14.34 -7.83
N PRO A 52 -20.08 14.29 -7.56
CA PRO A 52 -20.74 13.06 -7.13
C PRO A 52 -20.75 11.94 -8.18
N LEU A 53 -20.43 12.26 -9.44
CA LEU A 53 -20.40 11.30 -10.56
C LEU A 53 -19.04 10.63 -10.74
N GLU A 54 -18.00 11.15 -10.09
CA GLU A 54 -16.68 10.54 -10.11
C GLU A 54 -16.62 9.33 -9.17
N PRO A 55 -15.83 8.30 -9.50
CA PRO A 55 -15.53 7.23 -8.55
C PRO A 55 -15.04 7.82 -7.23
N THR A 56 -15.52 7.30 -6.12
CA THR A 56 -15.06 7.71 -4.79
C THR A 56 -13.63 7.22 -4.60
N ALA A 57 -12.68 8.09 -4.92
CA ALA A 57 -11.25 7.82 -4.81
C ALA A 57 -10.55 9.01 -4.14
N VAL A 58 -9.52 8.71 -3.35
CA VAL A 58 -8.62 9.72 -2.78
C VAL A 58 -7.23 9.45 -3.33
N GLY A 59 -6.60 10.47 -3.90
CA GLY A 59 -5.23 10.43 -4.36
C GLY A 59 -4.31 11.15 -3.37
N ILE A 60 -3.13 10.58 -3.13
CA ILE A 60 -2.06 11.22 -2.38
C ILE A 60 -0.84 11.23 -3.28
N LEU A 61 -0.33 12.42 -3.57
CA LEU A 61 0.80 12.64 -4.45
C LEU A 61 1.90 13.36 -3.67
N ASP A 62 3.12 12.86 -3.77
CA ASP A 62 4.31 13.49 -3.20
C ASP A 62 5.44 13.59 -4.23
N ASP A 63 6.45 14.35 -3.90
CA ASP A 63 7.69 14.52 -4.65
C ASP A 63 8.89 13.86 -3.97
N GLY A 64 8.65 12.87 -3.13
CA GLY A 64 9.68 12.13 -2.42
C GLY A 64 10.61 11.33 -3.35
N GLU A 65 11.58 10.62 -2.77
CA GLU A 65 12.61 9.89 -3.53
C GLU A 65 12.06 8.76 -4.41
N GLY A 66 10.86 8.30 -4.16
CA GLY A 66 10.26 7.16 -4.82
C GLY A 66 10.95 5.83 -4.48
N MET A 67 10.44 4.76 -5.05
CA MET A 67 10.91 3.39 -4.86
C MET A 67 11.26 2.75 -6.19
N SER A 68 12.31 1.90 -6.21
CA SER A 68 12.52 0.98 -7.33
C SER A 68 11.38 -0.04 -7.41
N ASP A 69 11.28 -0.73 -8.54
CA ASP A 69 10.26 -1.76 -8.75
C ASP A 69 10.29 -2.83 -7.66
N GLU A 70 11.47 -3.36 -7.37
CA GLU A 70 11.67 -4.39 -6.35
C GLU A 70 11.31 -3.88 -4.95
N LYS A 71 11.70 -2.63 -4.64
CA LYS A 71 11.39 -2.02 -3.34
C LYS A 71 9.90 -1.76 -3.20
N LEU A 72 9.23 -1.30 -4.27
CA LEU A 72 7.78 -1.09 -4.27
C LEU A 72 7.04 -2.42 -4.11
N PHE A 73 7.42 -3.45 -4.87
CA PHE A 73 6.82 -4.78 -4.76
C PHE A 73 6.93 -5.32 -3.33
N GLU A 74 8.11 -5.21 -2.71
CA GLU A 74 8.34 -5.63 -1.34
C GLU A 74 7.55 -4.78 -0.33
N ALA A 75 7.49 -3.46 -0.52
CA ALA A 75 6.70 -2.55 0.31
C ALA A 75 5.19 -2.86 0.24
N MET A 76 4.71 -3.38 -0.88
CA MET A 76 3.33 -3.80 -1.06
C MET A 76 3.02 -5.17 -0.43
N ARG A 77 4.01 -5.95 -0.02
CA ARG A 77 3.80 -7.26 0.60
C ARG A 77 3.21 -7.11 2.00
N TYR A 78 2.15 -7.87 2.31
CA TYR A 78 1.64 -7.97 3.68
C TYR A 78 2.62 -8.74 4.55
N GLY A 79 2.95 -8.16 5.73
CA GLY A 79 3.92 -8.74 6.64
C GLY A 79 5.37 -8.58 6.19
N SER A 80 5.67 -7.70 5.21
CA SER A 80 7.03 -7.29 4.96
C SER A 80 7.54 -6.56 6.20
N MET A 81 8.34 -7.24 6.98
CA MET A 81 9.14 -6.60 8.01
C MET A 81 10.33 -5.97 7.31
N ALA A 82 10.34 -4.64 7.18
CA ALA A 82 11.62 -3.97 7.16
C ALA A 82 12.34 -4.44 8.42
N SER A 83 13.49 -5.10 8.28
CA SER A 83 14.25 -5.57 9.43
C SER A 83 14.50 -4.40 10.36
N GLU A 84 14.37 -4.59 11.67
CA GLU A 84 14.65 -3.55 12.68
C GLU A 84 16.05 -2.92 12.51
N ALA A 85 16.94 -3.58 11.75
CA ALA A 85 18.30 -3.16 11.45
C ALA A 85 18.44 -2.10 10.33
N GLU A 86 17.40 -1.81 9.56
CA GLU A 86 17.45 -0.85 8.45
C GLU A 86 16.57 0.39 8.68
N ARG A 87 16.11 0.61 9.91
CA ARG A 87 15.29 1.78 10.26
C ARG A 87 16.18 2.90 10.74
N ASP A 88 16.24 3.98 10.01
CA ASP A 88 16.68 5.26 10.52
C ASP A 88 15.76 5.72 11.65
N GLU A 89 16.30 6.46 12.64
CA GLU A 89 15.52 6.97 13.79
C GLU A 89 14.34 7.86 13.37
N ASP A 90 14.31 8.33 12.13
CA ASP A 90 13.25 9.15 11.52
C ASP A 90 12.15 8.33 10.81
N ASP A 91 12.23 6.98 10.79
CA ASP A 91 11.21 6.15 10.17
C ASP A 91 9.96 6.04 11.06
N LEU A 92 8.98 6.90 10.78
CA LEU A 92 7.68 6.96 11.46
C LEU A 92 6.79 5.74 11.18
N GLY A 93 7.15 4.92 10.20
CA GLY A 93 6.41 3.73 9.76
C GLY A 93 6.56 2.52 10.70
N ARG A 94 5.90 2.54 11.86
CA ARG A 94 6.10 1.60 12.99
C ARG A 94 5.98 0.11 12.69
N PHE A 95 5.37 -0.37 11.59
CA PHE A 95 5.11 -1.82 11.42
C PHE A 95 5.22 -2.33 9.98
N GLY A 96 5.70 -1.56 9.00
CA GLY A 96 5.71 -1.97 7.59
C GLY A 96 4.31 -2.29 7.02
N MET A 97 3.26 -2.00 7.78
CA MET A 97 1.85 -2.22 7.42
C MET A 97 1.05 -0.93 7.28
N GLY A 98 1.59 0.23 7.70
CA GLY A 98 0.85 1.49 7.79
C GLY A 98 0.15 1.86 6.49
N MET A 99 0.89 1.97 5.39
CA MET A 99 0.31 2.31 4.08
C MET A 99 -0.77 1.31 3.63
N LYS A 100 -0.51 0.02 3.75
CA LYS A 100 -1.41 -1.05 3.27
C LYS A 100 -2.63 -1.21 4.18
N ALA A 101 -2.40 -1.33 5.48
CA ALA A 101 -3.46 -1.52 6.45
C ALA A 101 -4.33 -0.27 6.57
N ALA A 102 -3.73 0.91 6.64
CA ALA A 102 -4.44 2.17 6.68
C ALA A 102 -5.29 2.36 5.42
N SER A 103 -4.70 2.27 4.23
CA SER A 103 -5.41 2.49 2.96
C SER A 103 -6.51 1.45 2.75
N LEU A 104 -6.20 0.15 2.90
CA LEU A 104 -7.18 -0.92 2.68
C LEU A 104 -8.26 -1.02 3.77
N SER A 105 -8.10 -0.36 4.91
CA SER A 105 -9.20 -0.17 5.86
C SER A 105 -10.28 0.76 5.32
N GLN A 106 -9.92 1.72 4.45
CA GLN A 106 -10.80 2.74 3.89
C GLN A 106 -11.28 2.43 2.47
N CYS A 107 -10.53 1.65 1.69
CA CYS A 107 -10.84 1.36 0.29
C CYS A 107 -10.79 -0.15 -0.02
N ARG A 108 -11.36 -0.56 -1.15
CA ARG A 108 -11.30 -1.94 -1.65
C ARG A 108 -10.18 -2.13 -2.66
N ASN A 109 -9.66 -1.03 -3.18
CA ASN A 109 -8.61 -1.01 -4.19
C ASN A 109 -7.55 0.01 -3.78
N LEU A 110 -6.30 -0.41 -3.69
CA LEU A 110 -5.14 0.42 -3.41
C LEU A 110 -4.15 0.28 -4.55
N THR A 111 -3.94 1.35 -5.30
CA THR A 111 -2.89 1.43 -6.30
C THR A 111 -1.79 2.36 -5.81
N VAL A 112 -0.56 1.90 -5.89
CA VAL A 112 0.64 2.71 -5.61
C VAL A 112 1.48 2.78 -6.86
N VAL A 113 1.75 4.00 -7.30
CA VAL A 113 2.65 4.31 -8.41
C VAL A 113 3.89 4.97 -7.83
N SER A 114 5.05 4.52 -8.21
CA SER A 114 6.33 5.10 -7.78
C SER A 114 7.21 5.39 -8.97
N TYR A 115 7.93 6.52 -8.89
CA TYR A 115 8.87 6.96 -9.91
C TYR A 115 10.27 7.07 -9.31
N ARG A 116 11.20 6.32 -9.86
CA ARG A 116 12.61 6.38 -9.46
C ARG A 116 13.52 6.05 -10.64
N GLN A 117 14.63 6.79 -10.79
CA GLN A 117 15.63 6.56 -11.85
C GLN A 117 14.99 6.45 -13.25
N GLU A 118 14.12 7.41 -13.57
CA GLU A 118 13.42 7.50 -14.87
C GLU A 118 12.49 6.32 -15.18
N LYS A 119 12.22 5.45 -14.20
CA LYS A 119 11.29 4.32 -14.33
C LYS A 119 10.08 4.51 -13.42
N ARG A 120 8.89 4.25 -13.97
CA ARG A 120 7.64 4.13 -13.19
C ARG A 120 7.34 2.68 -12.96
N SER A 121 6.90 2.36 -11.75
CA SER A 121 6.41 1.05 -11.35
C SER A 121 5.10 1.23 -10.58
N ALA A 122 4.16 0.33 -10.77
CA ALA A 122 2.89 0.41 -10.09
C ALA A 122 2.31 -0.97 -9.78
N TYR A 123 1.75 -1.09 -8.58
CA TYR A 123 1.08 -2.30 -8.11
C TYR A 123 -0.26 -1.96 -7.48
N THR A 124 -1.22 -2.86 -7.67
CA THR A 124 -2.56 -2.73 -7.14
C THR A 124 -2.94 -3.92 -6.27
N TRP A 125 -3.38 -3.65 -5.05
CA TRP A 125 -4.18 -4.56 -4.25
C TRP A 125 -5.67 -4.33 -4.55
N ASP A 126 -6.35 -5.34 -5.06
CA ASP A 126 -7.78 -5.34 -5.32
C ASP A 126 -8.44 -6.44 -4.48
N TYR A 127 -9.22 -6.04 -3.47
CA TYR A 127 -9.86 -6.97 -2.54
C TYR A 127 -10.88 -7.88 -3.24
N ASP A 128 -11.63 -7.36 -4.21
CA ASP A 128 -12.61 -8.14 -4.95
C ASP A 128 -11.93 -9.19 -5.85
N TYR A 129 -10.80 -8.81 -6.44
CA TYR A 129 -9.99 -9.73 -7.23
C TYR A 129 -9.39 -10.86 -6.37
N ILE A 130 -8.89 -10.53 -5.18
CA ILE A 130 -8.38 -11.50 -4.21
C ILE A 130 -9.48 -12.45 -3.75
N GLN A 131 -10.68 -11.94 -3.46
CA GLN A 131 -11.84 -12.77 -3.13
C GLN A 131 -12.18 -13.74 -4.26
N LYS A 132 -12.16 -13.28 -5.51
CA LYS A 132 -12.43 -14.11 -6.69
C LYS A 132 -11.36 -15.18 -6.90
N LYS A 133 -10.09 -14.84 -6.70
CA LYS A 133 -8.95 -15.73 -6.93
C LYS A 133 -8.62 -16.64 -5.74
N GLN A 134 -9.06 -16.28 -4.53
CA GLN A 134 -8.75 -16.98 -3.27
C GLN A 134 -7.24 -17.16 -3.04
N LYS A 135 -6.44 -16.17 -3.46
CA LYS A 135 -4.97 -16.18 -3.39
C LYS A 135 -4.42 -14.82 -3.00
N TRP A 136 -3.26 -14.81 -2.36
CA TRP A 136 -2.44 -13.64 -2.18
C TRP A 136 -1.83 -13.25 -3.54
N ILE A 137 -2.49 -12.34 -4.22
CA ILE A 137 -2.11 -11.91 -5.57
C ILE A 137 -2.22 -10.39 -5.67
N ILE A 138 -1.17 -9.76 -6.15
CA ILE A 138 -1.10 -8.35 -6.47
C ILE A 138 -1.01 -8.18 -7.97
N GLN A 139 -1.57 -7.11 -8.50
CA GLN A 139 -1.55 -6.80 -9.92
C GLN A 139 -0.46 -5.77 -10.19
N GLU A 140 0.46 -6.09 -11.09
CA GLU A 140 1.43 -5.15 -11.66
C GLU A 140 0.78 -4.42 -12.83
N LEU A 141 0.85 -3.09 -12.85
CA LEU A 141 0.28 -2.29 -13.93
C LEU A 141 1.31 -2.06 -15.04
N THR A 142 0.86 -2.17 -16.28
CA THR A 142 1.63 -1.81 -17.45
C THR A 142 1.79 -0.30 -17.58
N SER A 143 2.78 0.16 -18.36
CA SER A 143 2.98 1.60 -18.60
C SER A 143 1.72 2.28 -19.17
N GLN A 144 0.96 1.59 -20.02
CA GLN A 144 -0.29 2.13 -20.57
C GLN A 144 -1.39 2.30 -19.52
N GLU A 145 -1.45 1.39 -18.55
CA GLU A 145 -2.42 1.47 -17.44
C GLU A 145 -2.07 2.56 -16.44
N ILE A 146 -0.77 2.88 -16.29
CA ILE A 146 -0.31 3.97 -15.43
C ILE A 146 -0.62 5.34 -16.04
N ASP A 147 -0.67 5.44 -17.36
CA ASP A 147 -0.89 6.69 -18.11
C ASP A 147 -2.38 7.03 -18.30
N ASN A 148 -3.29 6.09 -18.04
CA ASN A 148 -4.73 6.26 -18.15
C ASN A 148 -5.40 6.53 -16.79
#